data_1880fcdf0269e3f3efe0649be281d051
#
_entry.id   1880fcdf0269e3f3efe0649be281d051
#
_cell.length_a   1.000
_cell.length_b   1.000
_cell.length_c   1.000
_cell.angle_alpha   90.00
_cell.angle_beta   90.00
_cell.angle_gamma   90.00
#
_symmetry.space_group_name_H-M   'P 1'
#
loop_
_entity.id
_entity.type
_entity.pdbx_description
1 polymer ?
#
loop_
_entity_poly.entity_id
_entity_poly.type
_entity_poly.pdbx_seq_one_letter_code
_entity_poly.pdbx_strand_id
1 'polypeptide(L)'
;MQSFKTPLSESLGLRYPIVAAPMFLLSNKEMIVACAEVGILGTMPSLNVRTIEGFRADLEWIRQRTDKPFGINLTIGLTAADRLEADAALDRKSVV
;
A
#
# COMPACT_ATOMS: atom_id res chain seq x y z
N MET A 1 3.90 -22.43 -11.43
CA MET A 1 4.91 -21.94 -10.49
C MET A 1 4.43 -22.18 -9.07
N GLN A 2 5.27 -22.71 -8.22
CA GLN A 2 4.90 -23.00 -6.84
C GLN A 2 4.93 -21.72 -6.01
N SER A 3 3.98 -21.59 -5.09
CA SER A 3 3.97 -20.50 -4.14
C SER A 3 4.73 -20.92 -2.88
N PHE A 4 5.28 -19.92 -2.16
CA PHE A 4 5.94 -20.13 -0.89
C PHE A 4 4.94 -19.92 0.24
N LYS A 5 4.73 -20.95 1.05
CA LYS A 5 3.79 -20.87 2.15
C LYS A 5 4.51 -20.49 3.44
N THR A 6 4.22 -19.29 3.92
CA THR A 6 4.73 -18.77 5.18
C THR A 6 3.57 -18.13 5.94
N PRO A 7 3.71 -17.86 7.26
CA PRO A 7 2.65 -17.14 7.97
C PRO A 7 2.30 -15.81 7.32
N LEU A 8 3.30 -15.07 6.80
CA LEU A 8 3.04 -13.81 6.13
C LEU A 8 2.25 -14.02 4.85
N SER A 9 2.68 -14.93 3.98
CA SER A 9 2.02 -15.13 2.70
C SER A 9 0.61 -15.69 2.88
N GLU A 10 0.39 -16.56 3.85
CA GLU A 10 -0.93 -17.12 4.10
C GLU A 10 -1.89 -16.10 4.69
N SER A 11 -1.45 -15.28 5.65
CA SER A 11 -2.32 -14.30 6.27
C SER A 11 -2.73 -13.19 5.31
N LEU A 12 -1.89 -12.84 4.34
CA LEU A 12 -2.15 -11.78 3.38
C LEU A 12 -2.59 -12.29 2.00
N GLY A 13 -2.61 -13.59 1.79
CA GLY A 13 -2.98 -14.15 0.49
C GLY A 13 -1.94 -13.90 -0.60
N LEU A 14 -0.68 -13.82 -0.22
CA LEU A 14 0.41 -13.57 -1.16
C LEU A 14 0.93 -14.86 -1.77
N ARG A 15 1.37 -14.79 -3.02
CA ARG A 15 2.04 -15.92 -3.66
C ARG A 15 3.46 -16.09 -3.09
N TYR A 16 4.14 -14.99 -2.79
CA TYR A 16 5.50 -14.99 -2.26
C TYR A 16 5.55 -14.12 -1.01
N PRO A 17 6.36 -14.48 0.01
CA PRO A 17 6.52 -13.67 1.22
C PRO A 17 7.48 -12.49 0.94
N ILE A 18 7.10 -11.62 0.02
CA ILE A 18 7.92 -10.50 -0.42
C ILE A 18 7.11 -9.22 -0.27
N VAL A 19 7.74 -8.20 0.31
CA VAL A 19 7.18 -6.86 0.42
C VAL A 19 8.05 -5.90 -0.36
N ALA A 20 7.46 -5.19 -1.31
CA ALA A 20 8.16 -4.12 -2.00
C ALA A 20 8.20 -2.91 -1.07
N ALA A 21 9.39 -2.51 -0.64
CA ALA A 21 9.57 -1.46 0.36
C ALA A 21 9.06 -0.11 -0.15
N PRO A 22 8.47 0.72 0.73
CA PRO A 22 8.02 2.04 0.34
C PRO A 22 9.23 2.97 0.11
N MET A 23 9.30 3.56 -1.07
CA MET A 23 10.37 4.50 -1.42
C MET A 23 9.74 5.78 -1.94
N PHE A 24 10.06 6.91 -1.31
CA PHE A 24 9.45 8.19 -1.63
C PHE A 24 9.56 8.50 -3.13
N LEU A 25 8.42 8.81 -3.76
CA LEU A 25 8.26 9.13 -5.17
C LEU A 25 8.55 7.97 -6.14
N LEU A 26 9.22 6.91 -5.70
CA LEU A 26 9.49 5.73 -6.56
C LEU A 26 8.38 4.69 -6.41
N SER A 27 7.98 4.42 -5.17
CA SER A 27 6.87 3.50 -4.90
C SER A 27 5.57 4.26 -5.06
N ASN A 28 4.75 3.88 -6.02
CA ASN A 28 3.52 4.59 -6.37
C ASN A 28 2.35 3.62 -6.55
N LYS A 29 1.19 4.16 -6.87
CA LYS A 29 -0.03 3.35 -7.02
C LYS A 29 0.10 2.33 -8.15
N GLU A 30 0.79 2.67 -9.22
CA GLU A 30 1.01 1.76 -10.33
C GLU A 30 1.88 0.58 -9.91
N MET A 31 2.89 0.83 -9.09
CA MET A 31 3.75 -0.23 -8.55
C MET A 31 2.97 -1.14 -7.62
N ILE A 32 2.07 -0.59 -6.80
CA ILE A 32 1.22 -1.39 -5.92
C ILE A 32 0.39 -2.39 -6.72
N VAL A 33 -0.25 -1.93 -7.79
CA VAL A 33 -1.07 -2.81 -8.63
C VAL A 33 -0.19 -3.85 -9.33
N ALA A 34 0.98 -3.45 -9.83
CA ALA A 34 1.90 -4.39 -10.47
C ALA A 34 2.36 -5.47 -9.48
N CYS A 35 2.68 -5.10 -8.24
CA CYS A 35 3.03 -6.06 -7.20
C CYS A 35 1.89 -7.02 -6.91
N ALA A 36 0.67 -6.51 -6.82
CA ALA A 36 -0.50 -7.35 -6.57
C ALA A 36 -0.68 -8.39 -7.68
N GLU A 37 -0.45 -8.00 -8.92
CA GLU A 37 -0.60 -8.91 -10.06
C GLU A 37 0.41 -10.08 -10.01
N VAL A 38 1.61 -9.85 -9.49
CA VAL A 38 2.60 -10.92 -9.39
C VAL A 38 2.55 -11.66 -8.06
N GLY A 39 1.72 -11.24 -7.13
CA GLY A 39 1.49 -11.97 -5.88
C GLY A 39 2.39 -11.57 -4.73
N ILE A 40 2.91 -10.34 -4.72
CA ILE A 40 3.68 -9.80 -3.61
C ILE A 40 2.96 -8.58 -3.03
N LEU A 41 3.39 -8.14 -1.85
CA LEU A 41 2.78 -6.98 -1.20
C LEU A 41 3.48 -5.71 -1.66
N GLY A 42 2.75 -4.82 -2.33
CA GLY A 42 3.24 -3.50 -2.68
C GLY A 42 2.97 -2.52 -1.56
N THR A 43 3.87 -1.55 -1.36
CA THR A 43 3.70 -0.48 -0.39
C THR A 43 4.10 0.84 -1.00
N MET A 44 3.51 1.93 -0.52
CA MET A 44 3.90 3.27 -0.95
C MET A 44 3.78 4.25 0.23
N PRO A 45 4.57 5.35 0.23
CA PRO A 45 4.39 6.39 1.24
C PRO A 45 3.17 7.24 0.94
N SER A 46 2.40 7.59 1.98
CA SER A 46 1.28 8.54 1.80
C SER A 46 1.77 9.91 1.38
N LEU A 47 3.01 10.27 1.74
CA LEU A 47 3.61 11.56 1.39
C LEU A 47 3.93 11.73 -0.09
N ASN A 48 3.82 10.69 -0.91
CA ASN A 48 3.89 10.84 -2.37
C ASN A 48 2.85 11.82 -2.88
N VAL A 49 1.74 11.96 -2.17
CA VAL A 49 0.64 12.84 -2.54
C VAL A 49 0.52 13.93 -1.49
N ARG A 50 0.54 15.19 -1.92
CA ARG A 50 0.57 16.32 -1.00
C ARG A 50 -0.75 16.60 -0.29
N THR A 51 -1.87 16.18 -0.88
CA THR A 51 -3.20 16.47 -0.33
C THR A 51 -3.90 15.20 0.09
N ILE A 52 -4.81 15.33 1.07
CA ILE A 52 -5.63 14.21 1.53
C ILE A 52 -6.53 13.73 0.40
N GLU A 53 -7.10 14.64 -0.38
CA GLU A 53 -7.97 14.30 -1.49
C GLU A 53 -7.20 13.52 -2.57
N GLY A 54 -5.98 13.92 -2.86
CA GLY A 54 -5.13 13.19 -3.80
C GLY A 54 -4.80 11.79 -3.32
N PHE A 55 -4.49 11.64 -2.03
CA PHE A 55 -4.24 10.34 -1.45
C PHE A 55 -5.48 9.45 -1.51
N ARG A 56 -6.64 10.01 -1.19
CA ARG A 56 -7.92 9.28 -1.31
C ARG A 56 -8.14 8.81 -2.76
N ALA A 57 -7.89 9.67 -3.72
CA ALA A 57 -8.03 9.32 -5.13
C ALA A 57 -7.09 8.19 -5.53
N ASP A 58 -5.85 8.19 -5.03
CA ASP A 58 -4.89 7.11 -5.29
C ASP A 58 -5.38 5.78 -4.71
N LEU A 59 -5.91 5.80 -3.48
CA LEU A 59 -6.44 4.58 -2.87
C LEU A 59 -7.63 4.04 -3.65
N GLU A 60 -8.53 4.91 -4.10
CA GLU A 60 -9.66 4.49 -4.91
C GLU A 60 -9.22 3.92 -6.25
N TRP A 61 -8.22 4.53 -6.88
CA TRP A 61 -7.64 4.04 -8.11
C TRP A 61 -7.10 2.62 -7.96
N ILE A 62 -6.39 2.36 -6.84
CA ILE A 62 -5.86 1.03 -6.55
C ILE A 62 -7.00 0.03 -6.34
N ARG A 63 -7.99 0.38 -5.54
CA ARG A 63 -9.11 -0.51 -5.21
C ARG A 63 -9.96 -0.87 -6.42
N GLN A 64 -10.00 -0.01 -7.41
CA GLN A 64 -10.71 -0.31 -8.65
C GLN A 64 -9.98 -1.32 -9.54
N ARG A 65 -8.68 -1.51 -9.31
CA ARG A 65 -7.84 -2.36 -10.14
C ARG A 65 -7.43 -3.66 -9.47
N THR A 66 -7.46 -3.72 -8.15
CA THR A 66 -7.11 -4.93 -7.42
C THR A 66 -7.84 -4.98 -6.09
N ASP A 67 -8.21 -6.19 -5.67
CA ASP A 67 -8.74 -6.45 -4.32
C ASP A 67 -7.67 -7.05 -3.41
N LYS A 68 -6.44 -7.16 -3.89
CA LYS A 68 -5.33 -7.70 -3.12
C LYS A 68 -4.86 -6.70 -2.06
N PRO A 69 -4.24 -7.19 -0.97
CA PRO A 69 -3.73 -6.29 0.07
C PRO A 69 -2.55 -5.47 -0.42
N PHE A 70 -2.42 -4.29 0.15
CA PHE A 70 -1.26 -3.42 -0.06
C PHE A 70 -1.02 -2.63 1.22
N GLY A 71 0.16 -2.02 1.34
CA GLY A 71 0.54 -1.28 2.54
C GLY A 71 0.80 0.20 2.25
N ILE A 72 0.59 1.02 3.26
CA ILE A 72 0.86 2.45 3.20
C ILE A 72 1.85 2.81 4.30
N ASN A 73 2.91 3.53 3.95
CA ASN A 73 3.87 4.03 4.90
C ASN A 73 3.44 5.43 5.37
N LEU A 74 3.30 5.58 6.68
CA LEU A 74 2.99 6.87 7.31
C LEU A 74 4.25 7.37 7.99
N THR A 75 4.81 8.48 7.50
CA THR A 75 6.07 9.01 8.02
C THR A 75 5.81 9.91 9.22
N ILE A 76 6.09 9.39 10.42
CA ILE A 76 5.94 10.13 11.66
C ILE A 76 7.08 11.15 11.77
N GLY A 77 6.75 12.38 12.13
CA GLY A 77 7.74 13.43 12.28
C GLY A 77 7.88 14.33 11.05
N LEU A 78 7.60 13.83 9.86
CA LEU A 78 7.58 14.62 8.64
C LEU A 78 6.17 14.97 8.18
N THR A 79 5.18 14.28 8.71
CA THR A 79 3.78 14.47 8.34
C THR A 79 3.08 15.26 9.43
N ALA A 80 2.30 16.29 9.05
CA ALA A 80 1.49 17.05 10.01
C ALA A 80 0.50 16.12 10.71
N ALA A 81 0.21 16.37 12.00
CA ALA A 81 -0.59 15.49 12.81
C ALA A 81 -2.00 15.24 12.24
N ASP A 82 -2.65 16.29 11.75
CA ASP A 82 -3.98 16.17 11.15
C ASP A 82 -3.95 15.34 9.87
N ARG A 83 -2.93 15.51 9.04
CA ARG A 83 -2.74 14.72 7.84
C ARG A 83 -2.47 13.26 8.20
N LEU A 84 -1.67 13.02 9.23
CA LEU A 84 -1.33 11.67 9.68
C LEU A 84 -2.58 10.92 10.12
N GLU A 85 -3.46 11.56 10.88
CA GLU A 85 -4.72 10.93 11.31
C GLU A 85 -5.63 10.63 10.11
N ALA A 86 -5.75 11.56 9.17
CA ALA A 86 -6.57 11.38 7.99
C ALA A 86 -6.03 10.24 7.11
N ASP A 87 -4.73 10.18 6.90
CA ASP A 87 -4.11 9.14 6.11
C ASP A 87 -4.30 7.78 6.78
N ALA A 88 -4.15 7.69 8.10
CA ALA A 88 -4.35 6.46 8.84
C ALA A 88 -5.80 5.98 8.74
N ALA A 89 -6.76 6.88 8.81
CA ALA A 89 -8.17 6.54 8.69
C ALA A 89 -8.51 6.02 7.29
N LEU A 90 -7.94 6.61 6.25
CA LEU A 90 -8.11 6.13 4.88
C LEU A 90 -7.43 4.78 4.67
N ASP A 91 -6.24 4.59 5.24
CA ASP A 91 -5.49 3.34 5.14
C ASP A 91 -6.22 2.17 5.79
N ARG A 92 -6.89 2.38 6.92
CA ARG A 92 -7.64 1.32 7.61
C ARG A 92 -8.69 0.65 6.74
N LYS A 93 -9.15 1.32 5.70
CA LYS A 93 -10.15 0.76 4.78
C LYS A 93 -9.51 -0.04 3.64
N SER A 94 -8.21 0.05 3.47
CA SER A 94 -7.52 -0.54 2.32
C SER A 94 -6.64 -1.70 2.69
N VAL A 95 -6.12 -1.75 3.91
CA VAL A 95 -5.13 -2.73 4.26
C VAL A 95 -5.71 -3.85 5.05
N VAL A 96 -5.04 -4.84 4.99
CA VAL A 96 -5.14 -6.00 5.77
C VAL A 96 -4.62 -5.80 7.16
#